data_080c7498944918bb47c3e396dbfb3314
#
_entry.id   080c7498944918bb47c3e396dbfb3314
#
_cell.length_a   1.000
_cell.length_b   1.000
_cell.length_c   1.000
_cell.angle_alpha   90.00
_cell.angle_beta   90.00
_cell.angle_gamma   90.00
#
_symmetry.space_group_name_H-M   'P 1'
#
loop_
_entity.id
_entity.type
_entity.pdbx_description
1 polymer ?
#
loop_
_entity_poly.entity_id
_entity_poly.type
_entity_poly.pdbx_seq_one_letter_code
_entity_poly.pdbx_strand_id
1 'polypeptide(L)'
;MLPGGLRVLTETMPGVLSATLGIWVGVGSRDESDRVAGASHFLEHLLFKGTRSRSALEIATAMDAVGGEMNAFTAKEHTCYYANVLASDLPLAVTLLGDLVTEALNTAEDLESERTVVLEEIAMRDDEPSDLVHDLFAETLFGDTALGRSVLGTVESIEGLTRDDVDGWYRSRYALPSMVVTAAGRVDHQQVVDLVTAVFGDRLSGSVPPAPLRRGDELVLGRPARPAGLVSRKTEQTHLLLGSVGLSRFDERRYAAAVLETAVGGGMSSRLFQEIREKRGLVYSVGSALTSYAGTGSFSVYAGCAKKRVPEVLRLVREELARVAAEGITAEEVARGRGQLRGGTVLGLEDTGSRMSRLGKSELSHGEYVPVREVLERIAAVDEEQVRAAAADLFGRDTCLAVVGPYRESDLDRL
;
A
#
# COMPACT_ATOMS: atom_id res chain seq x y z
N MET A 1 -21.53 14.06 -1.78
CA MET A 1 -21.68 13.43 -0.45
C MET A 1 -23.14 13.06 -0.28
N LEU A 2 -23.40 11.82 0.13
CA LEU A 2 -24.72 11.27 0.41
C LEU A 2 -25.04 11.36 1.91
N PRO A 3 -26.32 11.19 2.29
CA PRO A 3 -26.69 11.05 3.71
C PRO A 3 -25.87 9.96 4.39
N GLY A 4 -25.68 10.05 5.69
CA GLY A 4 -24.83 9.13 6.43
C GLY A 4 -23.33 9.35 6.27
N GLY A 5 -22.90 10.36 5.50
CA GLY A 5 -21.48 10.73 5.33
C GLY A 5 -20.74 9.95 4.24
N LEU A 6 -21.43 9.11 3.46
CA LEU A 6 -20.83 8.40 2.31
C LEU A 6 -20.43 9.36 1.20
N ARG A 7 -19.22 9.24 0.70
CA ARG A 7 -18.68 10.07 -0.38
C ARG A 7 -18.69 9.30 -1.69
N VAL A 8 -19.05 9.97 -2.80
CA VAL A 8 -19.02 9.39 -4.15
C VAL A 8 -18.22 10.33 -5.05
N LEU A 9 -17.18 9.80 -5.66
CA LEU A 9 -16.32 10.52 -6.60
C LEU A 9 -16.25 9.76 -7.93
N THR A 10 -16.28 10.50 -9.03
CA THR A 10 -16.20 9.90 -10.36
C THR A 10 -15.25 10.67 -11.27
N GLU A 11 -14.61 9.95 -12.18
CA GLU A 11 -13.79 10.52 -13.24
C GLU A 11 -14.21 9.92 -14.59
N THR A 12 -14.80 10.74 -15.47
CA THR A 12 -15.22 10.28 -16.80
C THR A 12 -14.04 10.22 -17.75
N MET A 13 -13.86 9.07 -18.42
CA MET A 13 -12.84 8.84 -19.44
C MET A 13 -13.53 8.57 -20.79
N PRO A 14 -13.63 9.58 -21.69
CA PRO A 14 -14.45 9.47 -22.91
C PRO A 14 -13.95 8.42 -23.92
N GLY A 15 -12.68 8.06 -23.87
CA GLY A 15 -12.02 7.18 -24.84
C GLY A 15 -12.12 5.68 -24.55
N VAL A 16 -12.73 5.27 -23.40
CA VAL A 16 -12.77 3.87 -22.97
C VAL A 16 -14.20 3.32 -22.97
N LEU A 17 -14.33 1.98 -23.02
CA LEU A 17 -15.61 1.27 -22.95
C LEU A 17 -15.83 0.62 -21.58
N SER A 18 -14.80 0.54 -20.76
CA SER A 18 -14.83 -0.03 -19.42
C SER A 18 -15.11 1.02 -18.34
N ALA A 19 -15.47 0.52 -17.16
CA ALA A 19 -15.56 1.28 -15.93
C ALA A 19 -14.97 0.47 -14.79
N THR A 20 -14.18 1.10 -13.93
CA THR A 20 -13.72 0.52 -12.67
C THR A 20 -14.43 1.23 -11.52
N LEU A 21 -15.06 0.46 -10.66
CA LEU A 21 -15.70 0.91 -9.42
C LEU A 21 -14.87 0.42 -8.23
N GLY A 22 -14.68 1.27 -7.22
CA GLY A 22 -14.07 0.88 -5.94
C GLY A 22 -14.89 1.38 -4.76
N ILE A 23 -15.06 0.54 -3.74
CA ILE A 23 -15.56 0.92 -2.42
C ILE A 23 -14.38 0.88 -1.46
N TRP A 24 -13.98 2.03 -0.99
CA TRP A 24 -12.84 2.24 -0.11
C TRP A 24 -13.32 2.39 1.32
N VAL A 25 -12.62 1.75 2.23
CA VAL A 25 -12.82 1.90 3.68
C VAL A 25 -11.54 2.47 4.27
N GLY A 26 -11.64 3.57 5.01
CA GLY A 26 -10.50 4.25 5.64
C GLY A 26 -9.96 3.51 6.87
N VAL A 27 -9.92 2.17 6.80
CA VAL A 27 -9.50 1.26 7.87
C VAL A 27 -8.61 0.18 7.26
N GLY A 28 -7.50 -0.12 7.92
CA GLY A 28 -6.56 -1.16 7.53
C GLY A 28 -5.85 -1.77 8.75
N SER A 29 -4.79 -2.53 8.52
CA SER A 29 -4.11 -3.25 9.61
C SER A 29 -3.52 -2.34 10.69
N ARG A 30 -3.27 -1.06 10.39
CA ARG A 30 -2.83 -0.07 11.38
C ARG A 30 -3.88 0.21 12.48
N ASP A 31 -5.17 -0.02 12.18
CA ASP A 31 -6.27 0.26 13.10
C ASP A 31 -6.56 -0.90 14.07
N GLU A 32 -5.91 -2.03 13.87
CA GLU A 32 -6.06 -3.24 14.67
C GLU A 32 -5.31 -3.11 16.00
N SER A 33 -5.86 -3.74 17.04
CA SER A 33 -5.09 -4.04 18.26
C SER A 33 -4.33 -5.35 18.06
N ASP A 34 -3.35 -5.63 18.94
CA ASP A 34 -2.57 -6.87 18.89
C ASP A 34 -3.46 -8.13 18.92
N ARG A 35 -4.56 -8.07 19.68
CA ARG A 35 -5.52 -9.19 19.82
C ARG A 35 -6.23 -9.55 18.52
N VAL A 36 -6.44 -8.58 17.64
CA VAL A 36 -7.16 -8.78 16.38
C VAL A 36 -6.27 -8.47 15.16
N ALA A 37 -4.96 -8.65 15.33
CA ALA A 37 -4.03 -8.46 14.22
C ALA A 37 -4.34 -9.42 13.07
N GLY A 38 -4.45 -8.87 11.85
CA GLY A 38 -4.89 -9.59 10.65
C GLY A 38 -6.39 -9.58 10.40
N ALA A 39 -7.23 -9.01 11.31
CA ALA A 39 -8.68 -9.00 11.15
C ALA A 39 -9.17 -8.26 9.89
N SER A 40 -8.47 -7.20 9.47
CA SER A 40 -8.84 -6.46 8.26
C SER A 40 -8.67 -7.30 7.00
N HIS A 41 -7.56 -8.02 6.91
CA HIS A 41 -7.28 -8.93 5.80
C HIS A 41 -8.18 -10.16 5.84
N PHE A 42 -8.38 -10.74 7.03
CA PHE A 42 -9.30 -11.85 7.20
C PHE A 42 -10.74 -11.48 6.78
N LEU A 43 -11.19 -10.29 7.18
CA LEU A 43 -12.51 -9.78 6.78
C LEU A 43 -12.60 -9.56 5.26
N GLU A 44 -11.51 -9.13 4.61
CA GLU A 44 -11.47 -9.01 3.16
C GLU A 44 -11.89 -10.32 2.49
N HIS A 45 -11.33 -11.47 2.90
CA HIS A 45 -11.69 -12.79 2.40
C HIS A 45 -13.15 -13.14 2.69
N LEU A 46 -13.60 -12.92 3.92
CA LEU A 46 -14.94 -13.30 4.36
C LEU A 46 -16.05 -12.58 3.60
N LEU A 47 -15.83 -11.33 3.18
CA LEU A 47 -16.87 -10.61 2.45
C LEU A 47 -17.22 -11.28 1.10
N PHE A 48 -16.30 -12.04 0.50
CA PHE A 48 -16.55 -12.78 -0.74
C PHE A 48 -17.24 -14.13 -0.54
N LYS A 49 -17.41 -14.60 0.72
CA LYS A 49 -18.00 -15.93 1.00
C LYS A 49 -19.51 -15.98 0.92
N GLY A 50 -20.16 -14.82 0.93
CA GLY A 50 -21.59 -14.71 0.70
C GLY A 50 -22.25 -13.57 1.45
N THR A 51 -23.36 -13.16 0.91
CA THR A 51 -24.22 -12.11 1.43
C THR A 51 -25.61 -12.68 1.74
N ARG A 52 -26.51 -11.86 2.28
CA ARG A 52 -27.90 -12.28 2.48
C ARG A 52 -28.63 -12.62 1.17
N SER A 53 -28.18 -12.06 0.05
CA SER A 53 -28.83 -12.19 -1.26
C SER A 53 -28.15 -13.20 -2.17
N ARG A 54 -26.86 -13.51 -1.96
CA ARG A 54 -26.04 -14.33 -2.88
C ARG A 54 -25.03 -15.18 -2.10
N SER A 55 -24.87 -16.42 -2.56
CA SER A 55 -23.73 -17.27 -2.20
C SER A 55 -22.43 -16.81 -2.89
N ALA A 56 -21.29 -17.28 -2.42
CA ALA A 56 -19.99 -17.03 -3.08
C ALA A 56 -19.98 -17.44 -4.56
N LEU A 57 -20.57 -18.59 -4.89
CA LEU A 57 -20.67 -19.09 -6.26
C LEU A 57 -21.56 -18.18 -7.13
N GLU A 58 -22.67 -17.69 -6.61
CA GLU A 58 -23.56 -16.76 -7.36
C GLU A 58 -22.88 -15.42 -7.59
N ILE A 59 -22.08 -14.92 -6.63
CA ILE A 59 -21.29 -13.70 -6.79
C ILE A 59 -20.26 -13.89 -7.91
N ALA A 60 -19.46 -14.95 -7.85
CA ALA A 60 -18.46 -15.27 -8.86
C ALA A 60 -19.10 -15.47 -10.25
N THR A 61 -20.17 -16.28 -10.34
CA THR A 61 -20.84 -16.57 -11.59
C THR A 61 -21.44 -15.30 -12.24
N ALA A 62 -21.97 -14.39 -11.43
CA ALA A 62 -22.54 -13.13 -11.94
C ALA A 62 -21.46 -12.24 -12.56
N MET A 63 -20.26 -12.19 -11.98
CA MET A 63 -19.13 -11.43 -12.51
C MET A 63 -18.52 -12.10 -13.75
N ASP A 64 -18.34 -13.42 -13.72
CA ASP A 64 -17.84 -14.20 -14.85
C ASP A 64 -18.75 -14.08 -16.09
N ALA A 65 -20.09 -14.05 -15.88
CA ALA A 65 -21.06 -13.95 -16.96
C ALA A 65 -20.93 -12.66 -17.79
N VAL A 66 -20.38 -11.59 -17.22
CA VAL A 66 -20.14 -10.32 -17.91
C VAL A 66 -18.66 -10.14 -18.30
N GLY A 67 -17.80 -11.14 -18.03
CA GLY A 67 -16.35 -11.05 -18.27
C GLY A 67 -15.69 -9.95 -17.46
N GLY A 68 -16.24 -9.62 -16.30
CA GLY A 68 -15.71 -8.64 -15.37
C GLY A 68 -14.68 -9.26 -14.43
N GLU A 69 -13.93 -8.41 -13.75
CA GLU A 69 -13.00 -8.77 -12.70
C GLU A 69 -13.41 -8.08 -11.39
N MET A 70 -13.44 -8.82 -10.29
CA MET A 70 -13.73 -8.29 -8.97
C MET A 70 -12.68 -8.81 -7.99
N ASN A 71 -12.12 -7.89 -7.21
CA ASN A 71 -11.06 -8.22 -6.25
C ASN A 71 -11.06 -7.21 -5.10
N ALA A 72 -10.17 -7.43 -4.13
CA ALA A 72 -9.93 -6.50 -3.03
C ALA A 72 -8.45 -6.45 -2.65
N PHE A 73 -8.09 -5.51 -1.81
CA PHE A 73 -6.80 -5.49 -1.12
C PHE A 73 -6.89 -4.74 0.20
N THR A 74 -6.15 -5.22 1.17
CA THR A 74 -5.95 -4.57 2.47
C THR A 74 -4.55 -3.99 2.56
N ALA A 75 -4.49 -2.71 2.93
CA ALA A 75 -3.24 -2.00 3.21
C ALA A 75 -3.16 -1.63 4.71
N LYS A 76 -2.08 -0.98 5.11
CA LYS A 76 -1.93 -0.52 6.50
C LYS A 76 -3.03 0.46 6.93
N GLU A 77 -3.49 1.34 6.06
CA GLU A 77 -4.37 2.45 6.42
C GLU A 77 -5.73 2.49 5.69
N HIS A 78 -5.97 1.56 4.80
CA HIS A 78 -7.24 1.43 4.07
C HIS A 78 -7.42 0.04 3.49
N THR A 79 -8.67 -0.31 3.19
CA THR A 79 -9.07 -1.50 2.43
C THR A 79 -9.90 -1.06 1.23
N CYS A 80 -9.79 -1.74 0.10
CA CYS A 80 -10.54 -1.43 -1.12
C CYS A 80 -11.12 -2.71 -1.72
N TYR A 81 -12.40 -2.69 -2.02
CA TYR A 81 -13.12 -3.68 -2.83
C TYR A 81 -13.42 -3.06 -4.18
N TYR A 82 -13.04 -3.69 -5.28
CA TYR A 82 -13.20 -3.08 -6.59
C TYR A 82 -13.62 -4.08 -7.66
N ALA A 83 -14.23 -3.54 -8.71
CA ALA A 83 -14.60 -4.30 -9.90
C ALA A 83 -14.26 -3.52 -11.16
N ASN A 84 -13.78 -4.23 -12.19
CA ASN A 84 -13.54 -3.72 -13.52
C ASN A 84 -14.48 -4.44 -14.51
N VAL A 85 -15.33 -3.68 -15.16
CA VAL A 85 -16.41 -4.20 -16.02
C VAL A 85 -16.56 -3.34 -17.28
N LEU A 86 -17.35 -3.83 -18.26
CA LEU A 86 -17.86 -2.93 -19.30
C LEU A 86 -18.79 -1.88 -18.67
N ALA A 87 -18.84 -0.69 -19.24
CA ALA A 87 -19.68 0.38 -18.70
C ALA A 87 -21.17 0.03 -18.64
N SER A 88 -21.65 -0.88 -19.51
CA SER A 88 -23.02 -1.43 -19.48
C SER A 88 -23.31 -2.22 -18.22
N ASP A 89 -22.28 -2.85 -17.63
CA ASP A 89 -22.39 -3.78 -16.51
C ASP A 89 -22.05 -3.11 -15.15
N LEU A 90 -21.82 -1.79 -15.18
CA LEU A 90 -21.61 -0.99 -13.97
C LEU A 90 -22.72 -1.17 -12.90
N PRO A 91 -24.03 -1.27 -13.27
CA PRO A 91 -25.07 -1.53 -12.26
C PRO A 91 -24.89 -2.86 -11.52
N LEU A 92 -24.41 -3.90 -12.20
CA LEU A 92 -24.08 -5.19 -11.57
C LEU A 92 -22.92 -5.03 -10.59
N ALA A 93 -21.83 -4.38 -11.01
CA ALA A 93 -20.66 -4.14 -10.18
C ALA A 93 -21.01 -3.35 -8.90
N VAL A 94 -21.81 -2.28 -9.01
CA VAL A 94 -22.28 -1.50 -7.85
C VAL A 94 -23.10 -2.39 -6.91
N THR A 95 -23.97 -3.21 -7.44
CA THR A 95 -24.83 -4.11 -6.65
C THR A 95 -23.98 -5.16 -5.91
N LEU A 96 -23.07 -5.84 -6.60
CA LEU A 96 -22.24 -6.89 -5.99
C LEU A 96 -21.32 -6.31 -4.92
N LEU A 97 -20.57 -5.27 -5.22
CA LEU A 97 -19.66 -4.65 -4.24
C LEU A 97 -20.42 -4.03 -3.06
N GLY A 98 -21.57 -3.42 -3.31
CA GLY A 98 -22.43 -2.91 -2.26
C GLY A 98 -22.95 -4.01 -1.33
N ASP A 99 -23.41 -5.14 -1.88
CA ASP A 99 -23.83 -6.30 -1.08
C ASP A 99 -22.67 -6.83 -0.23
N LEU A 100 -21.46 -6.96 -0.79
CA LEU A 100 -20.27 -7.41 -0.04
C LEU A 100 -20.03 -6.55 1.20
N VAL A 101 -19.97 -5.23 1.03
CA VAL A 101 -19.60 -4.33 2.14
C VAL A 101 -20.75 -4.04 3.11
N THR A 102 -21.99 -4.39 2.77
CA THR A 102 -23.16 -4.06 3.62
C THR A 102 -23.89 -5.28 4.16
N GLU A 103 -23.88 -6.42 3.46
CA GLU A 103 -24.77 -7.58 3.73
C GLU A 103 -24.02 -8.90 3.94
N ALA A 104 -22.69 -8.86 4.12
CA ALA A 104 -21.90 -10.07 4.35
C ALA A 104 -22.40 -10.86 5.56
N LEU A 105 -22.39 -12.18 5.45
CA LEU A 105 -22.92 -13.08 6.47
C LEU A 105 -21.90 -13.39 7.57
N ASN A 106 -20.62 -13.49 7.21
CA ASN A 106 -19.51 -13.82 8.11
C ASN A 106 -19.86 -15.04 8.99
N THR A 107 -20.24 -16.16 8.36
CA THR A 107 -20.64 -17.36 9.10
C THR A 107 -19.46 -18.00 9.83
N ALA A 108 -19.75 -18.80 10.87
CA ALA A 108 -18.68 -19.52 11.57
C ALA A 108 -18.01 -20.57 10.67
N GLU A 109 -18.76 -21.16 9.75
CA GLU A 109 -18.23 -22.15 8.78
C GLU A 109 -17.27 -21.49 7.78
N ASP A 110 -17.65 -20.35 7.21
CA ASP A 110 -16.78 -19.58 6.31
C ASP A 110 -15.51 -19.11 7.03
N LEU A 111 -15.65 -18.67 8.29
CA LEU A 111 -14.50 -18.24 9.09
C LEU A 111 -13.48 -19.37 9.27
N GLU A 112 -13.92 -20.59 9.62
CA GLU A 112 -13.01 -21.72 9.78
C GLU A 112 -12.40 -22.17 8.45
N SER A 113 -13.15 -22.11 7.35
CA SER A 113 -12.64 -22.38 6.01
C SER A 113 -11.57 -21.37 5.61
N GLU A 114 -11.83 -20.06 5.75
CA GLU A 114 -10.90 -19.00 5.38
C GLU A 114 -9.70 -18.89 6.33
N ARG A 115 -9.85 -19.30 7.60
CA ARG A 115 -8.70 -19.41 8.52
C ARG A 115 -7.59 -20.27 7.92
N THR A 116 -7.96 -21.42 7.33
CA THR A 116 -7.00 -22.31 6.68
C THR A 116 -6.32 -21.61 5.51
N VAL A 117 -7.07 -20.86 4.69
CA VAL A 117 -6.52 -20.12 3.54
C VAL A 117 -5.55 -19.03 4.01
N VAL A 118 -5.92 -18.23 5.01
CA VAL A 118 -5.05 -17.15 5.52
C VAL A 118 -3.78 -17.72 6.17
N LEU A 119 -3.86 -18.85 6.87
CA LEU A 119 -2.68 -19.53 7.42
C LEU A 119 -1.75 -20.04 6.31
N GLU A 120 -2.29 -20.55 5.20
CA GLU A 120 -1.50 -20.93 4.02
C GLU A 120 -0.84 -19.71 3.37
N GLU A 121 -1.51 -18.55 3.31
CA GLU A 121 -0.90 -17.31 2.80
C GLU A 121 0.25 -16.82 3.69
N ILE A 122 0.11 -16.94 5.02
CA ILE A 122 1.22 -16.67 5.95
C ILE A 122 2.39 -17.60 5.66
N ALA A 123 2.12 -18.90 5.45
CA ALA A 123 3.16 -19.87 5.12
C ALA A 123 3.81 -19.57 3.77
N MET A 124 3.03 -19.21 2.75
CA MET A 124 3.55 -18.80 1.44
C MET A 124 4.44 -17.55 1.54
N ARG A 125 3.99 -16.51 2.28
CA ARG A 125 4.79 -15.31 2.53
C ARG A 125 6.09 -15.68 3.26
N ASP A 126 5.99 -16.55 4.26
CA ASP A 126 7.17 -16.99 5.01
C ASP A 126 8.15 -17.78 4.13
N ASP A 127 7.66 -18.53 3.16
CA ASP A 127 8.49 -19.32 2.24
C ASP A 127 9.12 -18.47 1.12
N GLU A 128 8.68 -17.24 0.93
CA GLU A 128 9.27 -16.30 -0.05
C GLU A 128 10.17 -15.26 0.65
N PRO A 129 11.51 -15.45 0.66
CA PRO A 129 12.43 -14.57 1.39
C PRO A 129 12.41 -13.11 0.92
N SER A 130 12.06 -12.87 -0.36
CA SER A 130 11.94 -11.51 -0.91
C SER A 130 10.76 -10.75 -0.33
N ASP A 131 9.67 -11.43 0.02
CA ASP A 131 8.48 -10.83 0.62
C ASP A 131 8.66 -10.70 2.14
N LEU A 132 9.14 -11.78 2.77
CA LEU A 132 9.38 -11.82 4.21
C LEU A 132 10.31 -10.71 4.70
N VAL A 133 11.32 -10.31 3.90
CA VAL A 133 12.25 -9.24 4.28
C VAL A 133 11.56 -7.88 4.40
N HIS A 134 10.47 -7.64 3.69
CA HIS A 134 9.69 -6.40 3.80
C HIS A 134 8.92 -6.32 5.12
N ASP A 135 8.30 -7.42 5.56
CA ASP A 135 7.63 -7.48 6.86
C ASP A 135 8.65 -7.36 8.00
N LEU A 136 9.78 -8.08 7.91
CA LEU A 136 10.88 -7.96 8.86
C LEU A 136 11.43 -6.53 8.93
N PHE A 137 11.55 -5.84 7.80
CA PHE A 137 11.98 -4.45 7.76
C PHE A 137 10.97 -3.53 8.47
N ALA A 138 9.67 -3.71 8.21
CA ALA A 138 8.63 -2.94 8.87
C ALA A 138 8.67 -3.15 10.40
N GLU A 139 8.81 -4.39 10.86
CA GLU A 139 8.98 -4.74 12.28
C GLU A 139 10.25 -4.11 12.87
N THR A 140 11.38 -4.19 12.16
CA THR A 140 12.66 -3.63 12.61
C THR A 140 12.61 -2.11 12.71
N LEU A 141 11.98 -1.46 11.73
CA LEU A 141 11.88 -0.01 11.65
C LEU A 141 10.85 0.56 12.63
N PHE A 142 9.63 -0.01 12.64
CA PHE A 142 8.49 0.54 13.38
C PHE A 142 8.23 -0.14 14.72
N GLY A 143 8.91 -1.28 15.01
CA GLY A 143 8.80 -2.00 16.26
C GLY A 143 7.38 -2.49 16.58
N ASP A 144 7.02 -2.41 17.84
CA ASP A 144 5.72 -2.87 18.36
C ASP A 144 4.55 -1.91 18.02
N THR A 145 4.78 -0.94 17.13
CA THR A 145 3.70 -0.08 16.65
C THR A 145 2.82 -0.82 15.63
N ALA A 146 1.63 -0.31 15.39
CA ALA A 146 0.72 -0.87 14.41
C ALA A 146 1.29 -0.91 12.97
N LEU A 147 2.26 -0.07 12.62
CA LEU A 147 2.93 -0.09 11.32
C LEU A 147 3.99 -1.20 11.22
N GLY A 148 4.51 -1.68 12.34
CA GLY A 148 5.46 -2.79 12.36
C GLY A 148 4.82 -4.17 12.17
N ARG A 149 3.52 -4.32 12.47
CA ARG A 149 2.81 -5.61 12.32
C ARG A 149 2.54 -5.95 10.86
N SER A 150 2.60 -7.22 10.48
CA SER A 150 2.17 -7.70 9.16
C SER A 150 0.69 -7.40 8.91
N VAL A 151 0.30 -7.18 7.65
CA VAL A 151 -1.11 -7.07 7.24
C VAL A 151 -1.83 -8.39 7.39
N LEU A 152 -1.14 -9.51 7.19
CA LEU A 152 -1.68 -10.86 7.34
C LEU A 152 -1.93 -11.26 8.81
N GLY A 153 -1.41 -10.48 9.77
CA GLY A 153 -1.34 -10.89 11.16
C GLY A 153 -0.21 -11.90 11.42
N THR A 154 -0.35 -12.68 12.49
CA THR A 154 0.52 -13.80 12.86
C THR A 154 -0.29 -15.09 12.92
N VAL A 155 0.39 -16.25 12.90
CA VAL A 155 -0.29 -17.55 13.07
C VAL A 155 -1.13 -17.53 14.33
N GLU A 156 -0.57 -17.08 15.47
CA GLU A 156 -1.26 -17.04 16.76
C GLU A 156 -2.47 -16.12 16.75
N SER A 157 -2.36 -14.94 16.12
CA SER A 157 -3.49 -14.00 16.05
C SER A 157 -4.61 -14.55 15.16
N ILE A 158 -4.27 -15.14 14.02
CA ILE A 158 -5.24 -15.73 13.08
C ILE A 158 -5.93 -16.96 13.69
N GLU A 159 -5.20 -17.85 14.38
CA GLU A 159 -5.78 -18.98 15.11
C GLU A 159 -6.70 -18.53 16.26
N GLY A 160 -6.36 -17.41 16.90
CA GLY A 160 -7.13 -16.85 18.02
C GLY A 160 -8.34 -16.01 17.65
N LEU A 161 -8.47 -15.58 16.37
CA LEU A 161 -9.62 -14.76 15.93
C LEU A 161 -10.93 -15.57 16.03
N THR A 162 -11.91 -15.00 16.73
CA THR A 162 -13.26 -15.56 16.78
C THR A 162 -14.17 -14.87 15.76
N ARG A 163 -15.31 -15.51 15.46
CA ARG A 163 -16.35 -14.89 14.64
C ARG A 163 -16.81 -13.55 15.22
N ASP A 164 -16.97 -13.47 16.52
CA ASP A 164 -17.42 -12.25 17.19
C ASP A 164 -16.38 -11.13 17.10
N ASP A 165 -15.09 -11.46 17.08
CA ASP A 165 -14.02 -10.48 16.86
C ASP A 165 -14.10 -9.88 15.46
N VAL A 166 -14.23 -10.72 14.43
CA VAL A 166 -14.29 -10.28 13.03
C VAL A 166 -15.61 -9.55 12.74
N ASP A 167 -16.75 -10.05 13.23
CA ASP A 167 -18.04 -9.38 13.06
C ASP A 167 -18.09 -8.04 13.83
N GLY A 168 -17.52 -8.00 15.03
CA GLY A 168 -17.34 -6.76 15.80
C GLY A 168 -16.45 -5.75 15.08
N TRP A 169 -15.36 -6.22 14.46
CA TRP A 169 -14.48 -5.40 13.63
C TRP A 169 -15.25 -4.83 12.43
N TYR A 170 -15.93 -5.68 11.66
CA TYR A 170 -16.76 -5.28 10.53
C TYR A 170 -17.79 -4.21 10.92
N ARG A 171 -18.63 -4.47 11.91
CA ARG A 171 -19.71 -3.56 12.33
C ARG A 171 -19.20 -2.24 12.88
N SER A 172 -18.05 -2.23 13.56
CA SER A 172 -17.49 -1.01 14.15
C SER A 172 -16.73 -0.15 13.16
N ARG A 173 -16.15 -0.74 12.12
CA ARG A 173 -15.22 -0.07 11.21
C ARG A 173 -15.81 0.24 9.84
N TYR A 174 -16.75 -0.57 9.34
CA TYR A 174 -17.36 -0.40 8.02
C TYR A 174 -18.56 0.54 8.10
N ALA A 175 -18.34 1.75 8.62
CA ALA A 175 -19.33 2.79 8.74
C ALA A 175 -19.26 3.76 7.55
N LEU A 176 -20.41 4.24 7.08
CA LEU A 176 -20.51 5.13 5.90
C LEU A 176 -19.58 6.35 5.95
N PRO A 177 -19.38 7.04 7.11
CA PRO A 177 -18.44 8.16 7.18
C PRO A 177 -16.98 7.79 6.85
N SER A 178 -16.60 6.53 7.05
CA SER A 178 -15.27 6.01 6.72
C SER A 178 -15.16 5.47 5.30
N MET A 179 -16.25 5.50 4.53
CA MET A 179 -16.32 4.93 3.18
C MET A 179 -16.26 6.00 2.09
N VAL A 180 -15.66 5.63 0.98
CA VAL A 180 -15.64 6.40 -0.27
C VAL A 180 -15.94 5.44 -1.42
N VAL A 181 -16.93 5.77 -2.24
CA VAL A 181 -17.18 5.08 -3.50
C VAL A 181 -16.52 5.88 -4.61
N THR A 182 -15.72 5.22 -5.43
CA THR A 182 -15.05 5.85 -6.57
C THR A 182 -15.32 5.09 -7.83
N ALA A 183 -15.54 5.81 -8.94
CA ALA A 183 -15.68 5.19 -10.25
C ALA A 183 -14.91 5.99 -11.30
N ALA A 184 -14.20 5.29 -12.17
CA ALA A 184 -13.50 5.90 -13.30
C ALA A 184 -13.73 5.09 -14.57
N GLY A 185 -13.73 5.77 -15.71
CA GLY A 185 -13.98 5.14 -17.01
C GLY A 185 -15.13 5.79 -17.76
N ARG A 186 -15.88 4.99 -18.53
CA ARG A 186 -17.09 5.47 -19.20
C ARG A 186 -18.26 5.51 -18.21
N VAL A 187 -18.26 6.48 -17.32
CA VAL A 187 -19.23 6.66 -16.25
C VAL A 187 -19.92 8.02 -16.31
N ASP A 188 -21.19 8.06 -15.90
CA ASP A 188 -21.93 9.26 -15.59
C ASP A 188 -22.06 9.41 -14.07
N HIS A 189 -21.77 10.58 -13.54
CA HIS A 189 -21.78 10.82 -12.09
C HIS A 189 -23.13 10.58 -11.44
N GLN A 190 -24.21 11.08 -12.09
CA GLN A 190 -25.55 10.96 -11.51
C GLN A 190 -26.01 9.50 -11.53
N GLN A 191 -25.70 8.77 -12.60
CA GLN A 191 -25.97 7.33 -12.66
C GLN A 191 -25.28 6.56 -11.53
N VAL A 192 -24.00 6.85 -11.27
CA VAL A 192 -23.28 6.21 -10.15
C VAL A 192 -23.92 6.56 -8.81
N VAL A 193 -24.26 7.83 -8.60
CA VAL A 193 -24.95 8.29 -7.37
C VAL A 193 -26.29 7.58 -7.19
N ASP A 194 -27.08 7.43 -8.23
CA ASP A 194 -28.40 6.79 -8.17
C ASP A 194 -28.25 5.28 -7.84
N LEU A 195 -27.31 4.60 -8.48
CA LEU A 195 -27.01 3.19 -8.22
C LEU A 195 -26.53 2.95 -6.78
N VAL A 196 -25.58 3.77 -6.31
CA VAL A 196 -25.07 3.71 -4.95
C VAL A 196 -26.20 4.00 -3.94
N THR A 197 -27.05 5.00 -4.23
CA THR A 197 -28.19 5.33 -3.37
C THR A 197 -29.17 4.16 -3.28
N ALA A 198 -29.44 3.48 -4.38
CA ALA A 198 -30.32 2.32 -4.39
C ALA A 198 -29.77 1.14 -3.58
N VAL A 199 -28.46 0.88 -3.67
CA VAL A 199 -27.81 -0.25 -2.98
C VAL A 199 -27.65 0.02 -1.49
N PHE A 200 -27.22 1.21 -1.11
CA PHE A 200 -27.05 1.55 0.32
C PHE A 200 -28.39 1.85 1.04
N GLY A 201 -29.42 2.24 0.28
CA GLY A 201 -30.81 2.31 0.74
C GLY A 201 -31.02 3.03 2.08
N ASP A 202 -31.71 2.37 2.99
CA ASP A 202 -32.05 2.91 4.32
C ASP A 202 -30.83 3.21 5.21
N ARG A 203 -29.65 2.70 4.86
CA ARG A 203 -28.39 3.02 5.55
C ARG A 203 -27.99 4.48 5.34
N LEU A 204 -28.40 5.08 4.22
CA LEU A 204 -28.18 6.49 3.92
C LEU A 204 -29.15 7.37 4.73
N SER A 205 -28.86 7.53 6.01
CA SER A 205 -29.73 8.30 6.90
C SER A 205 -28.93 9.31 7.72
N GLY A 206 -29.58 10.45 8.03
CA GLY A 206 -29.00 11.50 8.85
C GLY A 206 -27.94 12.33 8.16
N SER A 207 -27.54 13.41 8.81
CA SER A 207 -26.44 14.27 8.42
C SER A 207 -25.24 13.96 9.31
N VAL A 208 -24.37 13.06 8.84
CA VAL A 208 -23.15 12.66 9.54
C VAL A 208 -21.96 13.15 8.71
N PRO A 209 -20.99 13.88 9.32
CA PRO A 209 -19.79 14.28 8.59
C PRO A 209 -18.94 13.05 8.23
N PRO A 210 -18.11 13.12 7.19
CA PRO A 210 -17.08 12.11 6.93
C PRO A 210 -16.20 11.88 8.15
N ALA A 211 -15.67 10.67 8.28
CA ALA A 211 -14.68 10.40 9.32
C ALA A 211 -13.50 11.36 9.20
N PRO A 212 -12.92 11.80 10.31
CA PRO A 212 -11.78 12.71 10.28
C PRO A 212 -10.60 12.05 9.58
N LEU A 213 -9.84 12.85 8.85
CA LEU A 213 -8.63 12.39 8.18
C LEU A 213 -7.60 11.95 9.22
N ARG A 214 -6.96 10.83 8.95
CA ARG A 214 -5.81 10.39 9.72
C ARG A 214 -4.64 11.36 9.50
N ARG A 215 -4.18 12.01 10.56
CA ARG A 215 -3.02 12.91 10.54
C ARG A 215 -1.75 12.23 11.04
N GLY A 216 -1.89 11.19 11.87
CA GLY A 216 -0.77 10.39 12.38
C GLY A 216 0.03 11.07 13.48
N ASP A 217 -0.58 12.06 14.16
CA ASP A 217 0.05 12.81 15.25
C ASP A 217 0.43 11.91 16.43
N GLU A 218 -0.20 10.74 16.51
CA GLU A 218 0.04 9.70 17.51
C GLU A 218 1.33 8.88 17.27
N LEU A 219 1.93 8.97 16.08
CA LEU A 219 3.09 8.16 15.71
C LEU A 219 4.19 9.01 15.06
N VAL A 220 5.01 9.61 15.90
CA VAL A 220 6.23 10.33 15.48
C VAL A 220 7.45 9.50 15.85
N LEU A 221 8.08 8.87 14.87
CA LEU A 221 9.31 8.10 15.06
C LEU A 221 10.50 8.94 14.63
N GLY A 222 11.44 9.17 15.56
CA GLY A 222 12.69 9.89 15.27
C GLY A 222 13.81 8.98 14.76
N ARG A 223 13.73 7.67 15.05
CA ARG A 223 14.74 6.66 14.70
C ARG A 223 14.10 5.27 14.57
N PRO A 224 14.80 4.30 13.94
CA PRO A 224 14.36 2.90 13.92
C PRO A 224 14.18 2.33 15.34
N ALA A 225 13.21 1.43 15.49
CA ALA A 225 12.94 0.76 16.76
C ALA A 225 14.07 -0.19 17.16
N ARG A 226 14.68 -0.86 16.17
CA ARG A 226 15.82 -1.78 16.34
C ARG A 226 16.89 -1.48 15.30
N PRO A 227 18.18 -1.66 15.60
CA PRO A 227 19.26 -1.44 14.63
C PRO A 227 19.30 -2.52 13.54
N ALA A 228 18.88 -3.75 13.85
CA ALA A 228 18.82 -4.84 12.90
C ALA A 228 17.73 -5.87 13.25
N GLY A 229 17.25 -6.57 12.23
CA GLY A 229 16.38 -7.74 12.30
C GLY A 229 16.91 -8.87 11.43
N LEU A 230 16.75 -10.12 11.88
CA LEU A 230 17.23 -11.31 11.18
C LEU A 230 16.18 -12.42 11.18
N VAL A 231 15.90 -12.96 10.00
CA VAL A 231 15.31 -14.29 9.86
C VAL A 231 16.38 -15.23 9.28
N SER A 232 16.86 -16.14 10.13
CA SER A 232 17.89 -17.11 9.76
C SER A 232 17.27 -18.26 8.97
N ARG A 233 17.58 -18.33 7.68
CA ARG A 233 17.09 -19.37 6.77
C ARG A 233 18.20 -19.82 5.79
N LYS A 234 18.16 -21.08 5.40
CA LYS A 234 19.02 -21.60 4.35
C LYS A 234 18.40 -21.27 2.98
N THR A 235 18.84 -20.17 2.39
CA THR A 235 18.41 -19.67 1.08
C THR A 235 19.60 -19.59 0.12
N GLU A 236 19.33 -19.64 -1.19
CA GLU A 236 20.36 -19.44 -2.23
C GLU A 236 20.86 -17.99 -2.26
N GLN A 237 19.93 -17.05 -2.08
CA GLN A 237 20.23 -15.61 -1.97
C GLN A 237 19.92 -15.12 -0.56
N THR A 238 20.66 -14.12 -0.14
CA THR A 238 20.30 -13.28 1.02
C THR A 238 19.53 -12.10 0.52
N HIS A 239 18.36 -11.85 1.11
CA HIS A 239 17.53 -10.68 0.86
C HIS A 239 17.74 -9.70 2.01
N LEU A 240 17.98 -8.45 1.68
CA LEU A 240 18.24 -7.41 2.68
C LEU A 240 17.52 -6.11 2.34
N LEU A 241 17.13 -5.40 3.38
CA LEU A 241 16.63 -4.03 3.35
C LEU A 241 17.44 -3.19 4.33
N LEU A 242 18.12 -2.17 3.81
CA LEU A 242 18.74 -1.13 4.60
C LEU A 242 17.90 0.14 4.48
N GLY A 243 17.44 0.71 5.60
CA GLY A 243 16.61 1.89 5.50
C GLY A 243 16.47 2.68 6.79
N SER A 244 15.73 3.77 6.73
CA SER A 244 15.49 4.73 7.80
C SER A 244 14.04 5.15 7.86
N VAL A 245 13.66 5.83 8.95
CA VAL A 245 12.38 6.53 9.02
C VAL A 245 12.31 7.57 7.91
N GLY A 246 11.24 7.53 7.12
CA GLY A 246 11.02 8.40 5.96
C GLY A 246 10.14 9.62 6.28
N LEU A 247 9.55 10.18 5.23
CA LEU A 247 8.66 11.34 5.30
C LEU A 247 7.20 10.89 5.41
N SER A 248 6.41 11.65 6.17
CA SER A 248 4.95 11.47 6.17
C SER A 248 4.36 11.90 4.82
N ARG A 249 3.14 11.43 4.53
CA ARG A 249 2.44 11.83 3.30
C ARG A 249 2.09 13.32 3.23
N PHE A 250 2.11 14.02 4.37
CA PHE A 250 1.82 15.45 4.45
C PHE A 250 3.08 16.33 4.38
N ASP A 251 4.27 15.71 4.32
CA ASP A 251 5.52 16.46 4.20
C ASP A 251 5.66 17.05 2.79
N GLU A 252 5.84 18.34 2.68
CA GLU A 252 5.99 19.03 1.38
C GLU A 252 7.24 18.61 0.61
N ARG A 253 8.26 18.11 1.31
CA ARG A 253 9.50 17.60 0.70
C ARG A 253 9.31 16.27 -0.05
N ARG A 254 8.14 15.63 0.03
CA ARG A 254 7.87 14.33 -0.63
C ARG A 254 8.14 14.33 -2.13
N TYR A 255 7.96 15.46 -2.82
CA TYR A 255 8.25 15.55 -4.25
C TYR A 255 9.75 15.56 -4.55
N ALA A 256 10.53 16.28 -3.75
CA ALA A 256 11.97 16.26 -3.82
C ALA A 256 12.55 14.88 -3.45
N ALA A 257 11.99 14.25 -2.42
CA ALA A 257 12.34 12.89 -2.01
C ALA A 257 12.01 11.85 -3.10
N ALA A 258 10.90 12.00 -3.83
CA ALA A 258 10.56 11.12 -4.96
C ALA A 258 11.55 11.27 -6.14
N VAL A 259 11.97 12.50 -6.47
CA VAL A 259 13.01 12.74 -7.47
C VAL A 259 14.34 12.12 -7.02
N LEU A 260 14.72 12.30 -5.76
CA LEU A 260 15.91 11.71 -5.15
C LEU A 260 15.87 10.17 -5.22
N GLU A 261 14.77 9.55 -4.79
CA GLU A 261 14.58 8.10 -4.81
C GLU A 261 14.75 7.54 -6.22
N THR A 262 14.11 8.19 -7.20
CA THR A 262 14.23 7.82 -8.63
C THR A 262 15.69 7.82 -9.10
N ALA A 263 16.48 8.81 -8.72
CA ALA A 263 17.89 8.91 -9.10
C ALA A 263 18.78 7.88 -8.37
N VAL A 264 18.46 7.56 -7.12
CA VAL A 264 19.25 6.65 -6.27
C VAL A 264 19.00 5.20 -6.61
N GLY A 265 17.72 4.77 -6.70
CA GLY A 265 17.38 3.35 -6.89
C GLY A 265 16.11 3.08 -7.69
N GLY A 266 15.46 4.10 -8.26
CA GLY A 266 14.15 3.96 -8.91
C GLY A 266 14.15 3.37 -10.34
N GLY A 267 15.28 2.93 -10.86
CA GLY A 267 15.33 2.34 -12.22
C GLY A 267 16.71 1.95 -12.69
N MET A 268 16.82 1.44 -13.93
CA MET A 268 18.08 0.94 -14.49
C MET A 268 19.17 2.00 -14.63
N SER A 269 18.83 3.28 -14.77
CA SER A 269 19.78 4.39 -14.83
C SER A 269 20.11 4.98 -13.46
N SER A 270 19.58 4.43 -12.37
CA SER A 270 19.85 4.87 -11.01
C SER A 270 21.26 4.51 -10.56
N ARG A 271 21.77 5.26 -9.58
CA ARG A 271 23.14 5.09 -9.09
C ARG A 271 23.40 3.71 -8.52
N LEU A 272 22.51 3.17 -7.69
CA LEU A 272 22.66 1.85 -7.09
C LEU A 272 22.63 0.74 -8.13
N PHE A 273 21.72 0.84 -9.10
CA PHE A 273 21.65 -0.15 -10.18
C PHE A 273 22.92 -0.16 -11.01
N GLN A 274 23.40 1.01 -11.46
CA GLN A 274 24.60 1.13 -12.24
C GLN A 274 25.86 0.68 -11.47
N GLU A 275 25.97 1.07 -10.20
CA GLU A 275 27.19 0.84 -9.44
C GLU A 275 27.29 -0.63 -8.96
N ILE A 276 26.17 -1.23 -8.53
CA ILE A 276 26.18 -2.54 -7.87
C ILE A 276 25.87 -3.67 -8.86
N ARG A 277 24.90 -3.44 -9.77
CA ARG A 277 24.48 -4.46 -10.74
C ARG A 277 25.27 -4.39 -12.04
N GLU A 278 25.23 -3.26 -12.75
CA GLU A 278 25.81 -3.17 -14.10
C GLU A 278 27.34 -3.24 -14.09
N LYS A 279 28.00 -2.45 -13.25
CA LYS A 279 29.46 -2.38 -13.21
C LYS A 279 30.10 -3.57 -12.51
N ARG A 280 29.47 -4.15 -11.47
CA ARG A 280 30.08 -5.14 -10.61
C ARG A 280 29.41 -6.51 -10.64
N GLY A 281 28.17 -6.62 -11.10
CA GLY A 281 27.43 -7.88 -11.15
C GLY A 281 27.25 -8.54 -9.76
N LEU A 282 27.08 -7.72 -8.71
CA LEU A 282 27.02 -8.24 -7.35
C LEU A 282 25.62 -8.74 -6.97
N VAL A 283 24.58 -8.18 -7.59
CA VAL A 283 23.17 -8.46 -7.31
C VAL A 283 22.42 -8.74 -8.61
N TYR A 284 21.33 -9.50 -8.50
CA TYR A 284 20.34 -9.59 -9.57
C TYR A 284 19.35 -8.43 -9.52
N SER A 285 18.92 -8.07 -8.30
CA SER A 285 17.99 -6.98 -8.07
C SER A 285 18.51 -6.04 -6.99
N VAL A 286 18.43 -4.74 -7.25
CA VAL A 286 18.67 -3.67 -6.31
C VAL A 286 17.77 -2.50 -6.67
N GLY A 287 17.19 -1.86 -5.66
CA GLY A 287 16.33 -0.71 -5.84
C GLY A 287 16.08 0.02 -4.53
N SER A 288 15.53 1.22 -4.63
CA SER A 288 15.07 1.98 -3.46
C SER A 288 13.56 2.16 -3.49
N ALA A 289 12.98 2.44 -2.34
CA ALA A 289 11.56 2.73 -2.20
C ALA A 289 11.30 3.77 -1.12
N LEU A 290 10.31 4.63 -1.36
CA LEU A 290 9.71 5.52 -0.39
C LEU A 290 8.30 5.05 -0.08
N THR A 291 8.01 4.83 1.20
CA THR A 291 6.66 4.57 1.67
C THR A 291 6.24 5.66 2.62
N SER A 292 5.06 6.25 2.41
CA SER A 292 4.55 7.33 3.25
C SER A 292 3.22 6.97 3.87
N TYR A 293 3.15 7.12 5.19
CA TYR A 293 1.95 6.97 6.01
C TYR A 293 1.53 8.32 6.60
N ALA A 294 0.37 8.36 7.24
CA ALA A 294 0.02 9.48 8.09
C ALA A 294 0.98 9.54 9.29
N GLY A 295 1.69 10.65 9.46
CA GLY A 295 2.62 10.90 10.56
C GLY A 295 4.04 10.41 10.38
N THR A 296 4.31 9.44 9.50
CA THR A 296 5.64 8.86 9.30
C THR A 296 5.79 8.24 7.91
N GLY A 297 6.93 7.63 7.65
CA GLY A 297 7.21 6.86 6.43
C GLY A 297 8.49 6.04 6.56
N SER A 298 8.95 5.49 5.46
CA SER A 298 10.24 4.84 5.34
C SER A 298 10.93 5.19 4.03
N PHE A 299 12.25 5.23 4.07
CA PHE A 299 13.12 5.07 2.91
C PHE A 299 13.87 3.76 3.06
N SER A 300 13.93 2.97 2.01
CA SER A 300 14.64 1.69 2.04
C SER A 300 15.37 1.40 0.74
N VAL A 301 16.46 0.66 0.85
CA VAL A 301 17.19 0.05 -0.27
C VAL A 301 17.13 -1.45 -0.12
N TYR A 302 16.52 -2.11 -1.10
CA TYR A 302 16.47 -3.57 -1.22
C TYR A 302 17.64 -4.08 -2.04
N ALA A 303 18.21 -5.23 -1.65
CA ALA A 303 19.11 -6.01 -2.50
C ALA A 303 18.96 -7.50 -2.26
N GLY A 304 18.99 -8.30 -3.36
CA GLY A 304 19.07 -9.75 -3.35
C GLY A 304 20.41 -10.23 -3.92
N CYS A 305 21.22 -10.94 -3.11
CA CYS A 305 22.54 -11.38 -3.54
C CYS A 305 23.04 -12.65 -2.80
N ALA A 306 24.08 -13.28 -3.34
CA ALA A 306 24.72 -14.40 -2.64
C ALA A 306 25.35 -13.94 -1.30
N LYS A 307 25.27 -14.78 -0.25
CA LYS A 307 25.79 -14.47 1.11
C LYS A 307 27.16 -13.79 1.10
N LYS A 308 28.11 -14.32 0.32
CA LYS A 308 29.49 -13.80 0.25
C LYS A 308 29.61 -12.37 -0.30
N ARG A 309 28.57 -11.87 -0.97
CA ARG A 309 28.52 -10.52 -1.57
C ARG A 309 27.91 -9.48 -0.63
N VAL A 310 27.15 -9.89 0.38
CA VAL A 310 26.42 -8.99 1.26
C VAL A 310 27.28 -7.89 1.89
N PRO A 311 28.48 -8.16 2.47
CA PRO A 311 29.29 -7.08 3.06
C PRO A 311 29.71 -6.02 2.04
N GLU A 312 30.05 -6.45 0.81
CA GLU A 312 30.44 -5.51 -0.26
C GLU A 312 29.23 -4.71 -0.74
N VAL A 313 28.07 -5.34 -0.92
CA VAL A 313 26.83 -4.67 -1.32
C VAL A 313 26.43 -3.62 -0.30
N LEU A 314 26.40 -3.96 0.99
CA LEU A 314 26.07 -3.02 2.07
C LEU A 314 27.05 -1.85 2.13
N ARG A 315 28.34 -2.11 2.01
CA ARG A 315 29.37 -1.05 1.96
C ARG A 315 29.10 -0.07 0.81
N LEU A 316 28.85 -0.60 -0.40
CA LEU A 316 28.58 0.24 -1.58
C LEU A 316 27.28 1.04 -1.44
N VAL A 317 26.22 0.44 -0.89
CA VAL A 317 24.95 1.16 -0.61
C VAL A 317 25.21 2.29 0.37
N ARG A 318 25.88 2.02 1.50
CA ARG A 318 26.19 3.05 2.52
C ARG A 318 27.06 4.16 1.97
N GLU A 319 28.09 3.83 1.19
CA GLU A 319 28.98 4.81 0.56
C GLU A 319 28.24 5.69 -0.44
N GLU A 320 27.32 5.10 -1.25
CA GLU A 320 26.54 5.87 -2.21
C GLU A 320 25.55 6.80 -1.51
N LEU A 321 24.81 6.30 -0.49
CA LEU A 321 23.90 7.13 0.29
C LEU A 321 24.64 8.27 1.01
N ALA A 322 25.79 8.00 1.62
CA ALA A 322 26.61 9.01 2.28
C ALA A 322 27.13 10.06 1.28
N ARG A 323 27.56 9.66 0.09
CA ARG A 323 27.98 10.56 -0.97
C ARG A 323 26.82 11.46 -1.41
N VAL A 324 25.65 10.89 -1.64
CA VAL A 324 24.47 11.66 -2.04
C VAL A 324 24.00 12.60 -0.91
N ALA A 325 24.11 12.19 0.35
CA ALA A 325 23.82 13.06 1.51
C ALA A 325 24.75 14.29 1.55
N ALA A 326 26.04 14.10 1.22
CA ALA A 326 27.04 15.16 1.27
C ALA A 326 27.01 16.08 0.04
N GLU A 327 26.88 15.50 -1.14
CA GLU A 327 27.09 16.20 -2.42
C GLU A 327 25.77 16.47 -3.17
N GLY A 328 24.68 15.75 -2.85
CA GLY A 328 23.44 15.74 -3.60
C GLY A 328 23.52 14.88 -4.87
N ILE A 329 22.63 15.13 -5.80
CA ILE A 329 22.63 14.56 -7.16
C ILE A 329 22.81 15.65 -8.20
N THR A 330 23.20 15.29 -9.42
CA THR A 330 23.47 16.25 -10.48
C THR A 330 22.19 16.85 -11.07
N ALA A 331 22.30 18.02 -11.72
CA ALA A 331 21.22 18.65 -12.47
C ALA A 331 20.59 17.72 -13.50
N GLU A 332 21.42 16.91 -14.17
CA GLU A 332 20.97 15.93 -15.15
C GLU A 332 20.14 14.80 -14.50
N GLU A 333 20.55 14.34 -13.31
CA GLU A 333 19.79 13.34 -12.55
C GLU A 333 18.47 13.91 -12.04
N VAL A 334 18.43 15.16 -11.58
CA VAL A 334 17.19 15.86 -11.21
C VAL A 334 16.26 15.95 -12.41
N ALA A 335 16.77 16.38 -13.58
CA ALA A 335 15.97 16.48 -14.80
C ALA A 335 15.41 15.11 -15.24
N ARG A 336 16.22 14.05 -15.17
CA ARG A 336 15.84 12.68 -15.50
C ARG A 336 14.79 12.16 -14.51
N GLY A 337 14.97 12.36 -13.20
CA GLY A 337 14.01 11.96 -12.16
C GLY A 337 12.65 12.63 -12.33
N ARG A 338 12.62 13.95 -12.59
CA ARG A 338 11.38 14.66 -12.94
C ARG A 338 10.71 14.10 -14.17
N GLY A 339 11.49 13.79 -15.21
CA GLY A 339 10.99 13.19 -16.46
C GLY A 339 10.37 11.83 -16.23
N GLN A 340 11.02 10.97 -15.44
CA GLN A 340 10.54 9.63 -15.10
C GLN A 340 9.26 9.68 -14.24
N LEU A 341 9.22 10.52 -13.22
CA LEU A 341 8.01 10.70 -12.37
C LEU A 341 6.84 11.27 -13.18
N ARG A 342 7.11 12.25 -14.06
CA ARG A 342 6.08 12.79 -14.96
C ARG A 342 5.54 11.69 -15.87
N GLY A 343 6.42 10.96 -16.55
CA GLY A 343 6.03 9.87 -17.45
C GLY A 343 5.26 8.78 -16.74
N GLY A 344 5.76 8.29 -15.60
CA GLY A 344 5.09 7.28 -14.79
C GLY A 344 3.71 7.72 -14.30
N THR A 345 3.58 8.99 -13.86
CA THR A 345 2.29 9.55 -13.44
C THR A 345 1.28 9.58 -14.60
N VAL A 346 1.67 10.06 -15.77
CA VAL A 346 0.73 10.20 -16.91
C VAL A 346 0.38 8.84 -17.49
N LEU A 347 1.38 8.00 -17.77
CA LEU A 347 1.15 6.66 -18.34
C LEU A 347 0.38 5.75 -17.38
N GLY A 348 0.66 5.84 -16.07
CA GLY A 348 -0.06 5.08 -15.06
C GLY A 348 -1.55 5.46 -14.92
N LEU A 349 -1.97 6.61 -15.47
CA LEU A 349 -3.36 7.06 -15.42
C LEU A 349 -4.13 6.82 -16.73
N GLU A 350 -3.60 6.00 -17.62
CA GLU A 350 -4.32 5.63 -18.86
C GLU A 350 -5.39 4.55 -18.62
N ASP A 351 -5.28 3.76 -17.55
CA ASP A 351 -6.28 2.76 -17.20
C ASP A 351 -7.29 3.27 -16.15
N THR A 352 -8.49 2.66 -16.19
CA THR A 352 -9.61 3.04 -15.32
C THR A 352 -9.38 2.68 -13.86
N GLY A 353 -8.66 1.60 -13.59
CA GLY A 353 -8.32 1.12 -12.24
C GLY A 353 -7.40 2.08 -11.50
N SER A 354 -6.34 2.56 -12.16
CA SER A 354 -5.40 3.54 -11.61
C SER A 354 -6.07 4.87 -11.31
N ARG A 355 -6.97 5.34 -12.18
CA ARG A 355 -7.76 6.56 -11.94
C ARG A 355 -8.73 6.40 -10.77
N MET A 356 -9.47 5.29 -10.74
CA MET A 356 -10.37 4.95 -9.63
C MET A 356 -9.58 4.93 -8.30
N SER A 357 -8.43 4.27 -8.28
CA SER A 357 -7.56 4.17 -7.10
C SER A 357 -7.02 5.53 -6.66
N ARG A 358 -6.66 6.39 -7.61
CA ARG A 358 -6.21 7.74 -7.32
C ARG A 358 -7.29 8.57 -6.62
N LEU A 359 -8.55 8.50 -7.08
CA LEU A 359 -9.68 9.19 -6.44
C LEU A 359 -9.84 8.73 -4.98
N GLY A 360 -9.89 7.42 -4.74
CA GLY A 360 -10.09 6.85 -3.40
C GLY A 360 -8.94 7.17 -2.44
N LYS A 361 -7.70 6.95 -2.88
CA LYS A 361 -6.50 7.26 -2.08
C LYS A 361 -6.38 8.74 -1.77
N SER A 362 -6.65 9.64 -2.73
CA SER A 362 -6.62 11.09 -2.49
C SER A 362 -7.66 11.49 -1.46
N GLU A 363 -8.89 11.04 -1.59
CA GLU A 363 -9.98 11.38 -0.68
C GLU A 363 -9.74 10.86 0.74
N LEU A 364 -9.32 9.59 0.90
CA LEU A 364 -9.04 9.02 2.20
C LEU A 364 -7.79 9.61 2.87
N SER A 365 -6.79 9.97 2.07
CA SER A 365 -5.50 10.43 2.60
C SER A 365 -5.43 11.93 2.81
N HIS A 366 -6.02 12.73 1.91
CA HIS A 366 -5.91 14.19 1.92
C HIS A 366 -7.25 14.90 2.14
N GLY A 367 -8.39 14.22 1.94
CA GLY A 367 -9.73 14.78 2.00
C GLY A 367 -10.07 15.68 0.82
N GLU A 368 -9.24 15.63 -0.20
CA GLU A 368 -9.40 16.39 -1.42
C GLU A 368 -8.77 15.68 -2.62
N TYR A 369 -9.29 15.92 -3.78
CA TYR A 369 -8.67 15.47 -5.03
C TYR A 369 -7.66 16.51 -5.52
N VAL A 370 -6.40 16.13 -5.57
CA VAL A 370 -5.34 16.97 -6.16
C VAL A 370 -5.29 16.68 -7.67
N PRO A 371 -5.56 17.66 -8.55
CA PRO A 371 -5.51 17.46 -9.99
C PRO A 371 -4.15 16.98 -10.47
N VAL A 372 -4.13 16.07 -11.46
CA VAL A 372 -2.87 15.54 -12.04
C VAL A 372 -1.95 16.67 -12.48
N ARG A 373 -2.50 17.70 -13.11
CA ARG A 373 -1.72 18.87 -13.54
C ARG A 373 -0.95 19.50 -12.39
N GLU A 374 -1.58 19.68 -11.24
CA GLU A 374 -0.93 20.24 -10.05
C GLU A 374 0.20 19.34 -9.54
N VAL A 375 0.00 18.02 -9.53
CA VAL A 375 1.08 17.07 -9.17
C VAL A 375 2.26 17.20 -10.13
N LEU A 376 1.98 17.29 -11.44
CA LEU A 376 3.03 17.47 -12.45
C LEU A 376 3.75 18.82 -12.33
N GLU A 377 3.03 19.91 -11.99
CA GLU A 377 3.59 21.22 -11.71
C GLU A 377 4.52 21.18 -10.49
N ARG A 378 4.10 20.52 -9.41
CA ARG A 378 4.91 20.32 -8.19
C ARG A 378 6.17 19.48 -8.48
N ILE A 379 6.06 18.40 -9.26
CA ILE A 379 7.23 17.62 -9.70
C ILE A 379 8.18 18.48 -10.55
N ALA A 380 7.64 19.26 -11.48
CA ALA A 380 8.45 20.12 -12.37
C ALA A 380 9.17 21.25 -11.62
N ALA A 381 8.59 21.71 -10.50
CA ALA A 381 9.15 22.77 -9.67
C ALA A 381 10.28 22.28 -8.74
N VAL A 382 10.49 20.96 -8.58
CA VAL A 382 11.58 20.44 -7.75
C VAL A 382 12.94 20.86 -8.34
N ASP A 383 13.78 21.49 -7.53
CA ASP A 383 15.11 21.93 -7.91
C ASP A 383 16.23 21.12 -7.20
N GLU A 384 17.47 21.39 -7.56
CA GLU A 384 18.65 20.69 -7.02
C GLU A 384 18.85 20.95 -5.53
N GLU A 385 18.52 22.16 -5.05
CA GLU A 385 18.66 22.53 -3.64
C GLU A 385 17.66 21.77 -2.77
N GLN A 386 16.42 21.67 -3.21
CA GLN A 386 15.39 20.88 -2.53
C GLN A 386 15.76 19.41 -2.46
N VAL A 387 16.27 18.83 -3.55
CA VAL A 387 16.71 17.43 -3.59
C VAL A 387 17.92 17.21 -2.69
N ARG A 388 18.89 18.13 -2.69
CA ARG A 388 20.06 18.06 -1.78
C ARG A 388 19.64 18.15 -0.33
N ALA A 389 18.73 19.04 0.01
CA ALA A 389 18.20 19.15 1.37
C ALA A 389 17.45 17.87 1.80
N ALA A 390 16.65 17.29 0.93
CA ALA A 390 15.97 16.01 1.17
C ALA A 390 16.97 14.85 1.36
N ALA A 391 18.04 14.80 0.57
CA ALA A 391 19.10 13.81 0.66
C ALA A 391 19.86 13.91 2.00
N ALA A 392 20.27 15.11 2.37
CA ALA A 392 20.98 15.35 3.64
C ALA A 392 20.12 14.95 4.85
N ASP A 393 18.82 15.25 4.82
CA ASP A 393 17.90 14.85 5.89
C ASP A 393 17.67 13.32 5.91
N LEU A 394 17.23 12.72 4.80
CA LEU A 394 16.83 11.30 4.76
C LEU A 394 18.01 10.35 4.99
N PHE A 395 19.15 10.62 4.34
CA PHE A 395 20.33 9.75 4.40
C PHE A 395 21.26 10.07 5.58
N GLY A 396 21.03 11.18 6.29
CA GLY A 396 21.66 11.51 7.56
C GLY A 396 20.99 10.88 8.78
N ARG A 397 19.85 10.21 8.60
CA ARG A 397 19.10 9.57 9.69
C ARG A 397 19.72 8.22 10.08
N ASP A 398 19.44 7.81 11.33
CA ASP A 398 19.77 6.46 11.78
C ASP A 398 19.11 5.42 10.89
N THR A 399 19.86 4.39 10.51
CA THR A 399 19.39 3.30 9.67
C THR A 399 19.20 2.01 10.44
N CYS A 400 18.32 1.14 9.96
CA CYS A 400 18.21 -0.25 10.37
C CYS A 400 18.42 -1.19 9.19
N LEU A 401 18.79 -2.43 9.50
CA LEU A 401 19.06 -3.49 8.53
C LEU A 401 18.14 -4.69 8.81
N ALA A 402 17.32 -5.10 7.84
CA ALA A 402 16.60 -6.36 7.87
C ALA A 402 17.29 -7.36 6.94
N VAL A 403 17.48 -8.60 7.41
CA VAL A 403 18.17 -9.66 6.66
C VAL A 403 17.38 -10.95 6.73
N VAL A 404 17.09 -11.55 5.58
CA VAL A 404 16.59 -12.92 5.47
C VAL A 404 17.63 -13.74 4.72
N GLY A 405 18.21 -14.74 5.40
CA GLY A 405 19.28 -15.54 4.80
C GLY A 405 20.05 -16.39 5.79
N PRO A 406 21.11 -17.07 5.33
CA PRO A 406 21.86 -18.03 6.13
C PRO A 406 22.88 -17.33 7.07
N TYR A 407 22.40 -16.43 7.93
CA TYR A 407 23.17 -15.69 8.93
C TYR A 407 22.77 -16.09 10.34
N ARG A 408 23.64 -15.80 11.31
CA ARG A 408 23.38 -15.87 12.76
C ARG A 408 23.34 -14.45 13.30
N GLU A 409 22.71 -14.24 14.44
CA GLU A 409 22.68 -12.93 15.10
C GLU A 409 24.07 -12.35 15.32
N SER A 410 25.03 -13.19 15.71
CA SER A 410 26.45 -12.78 15.89
C SER A 410 27.14 -12.29 14.60
N ASP A 411 26.56 -12.53 13.45
CA ASP A 411 27.09 -12.07 12.16
C ASP A 411 26.62 -10.62 11.84
N LEU A 412 25.50 -10.18 12.43
CA LEU A 412 24.91 -8.86 12.15
C LEU A 412 25.85 -7.71 12.51
N ASP A 413 26.61 -7.82 13.61
CA ASP A 413 27.58 -6.80 14.06
C ASP A 413 28.72 -6.58 13.03
N ARG A 414 28.85 -7.46 12.06
CA ARG A 414 29.86 -7.41 11.00
C ARG A 414 29.32 -6.93 9.66
N LEU A 415 28.01 -6.75 9.56
CA LEU A 415 27.31 -6.24 8.40
C LEU A 415 27.03 -4.74 8.55
#